data_537425de967e8f5be9ccc5fa185d4de3
#
_entry.id   537425de967e8f5be9ccc5fa185d4de3
#
_cell.length_a   1.000
_cell.length_b   1.000
_cell.length_c   1.000
_cell.angle_alpha   90.00
_cell.angle_beta   90.00
_cell.angle_gamma   90.00
#
_symmetry.space_group_name_H-M   'P 1'
#
loop_
_entity.id
_entity.type
_entity.pdbx_description
1 polymer ?
#
loop_
_entity_poly.entity_id
_entity_poly.type
_entity_poly.pdbx_seq_one_letter_code
_entity_poly.pdbx_strand_id
1 'polypeptide(L)'
;MGILDSGNAATCMSGECDISKQFKMVFTTEEEDKALDEAREQIRSGEVDAPLATLEAVSQRLIQDGAQVIVPNCTQFALLQKELVAKGVPVMDVFPAFAAAVLAHPTTKLPKPFKLGLIGGLGPAATVDLYDKIVKATPAKNDQEHFKVVIEQNPQIDDRTACLLNGGADPTLAMYNCAKRLQKDGCDYAIIPCNTAHAFLPRLLRHLDIPFIDMQQTMLDAIKAKYGEQARVGLMATSGTLRTGIYSQKAEKMGMQMFVPDAEHQERVMSAIYGPKGAKAGFTTGECYEDLYSAAEYLVKEHGCNVLILGCTELPLIFHEQDDFDVAGQKVAIVDPTATLARKCVEVAEATIKERGVR
;
A
#
# COMPACT_ATOMS: atom_id res chain seq x y z
N MET A 1 17.63 -12.98 42.68
CA MET A 1 17.95 -12.86 41.25
C MET A 1 18.60 -11.52 41.04
N GLY A 2 19.83 -11.49 40.54
CA GLY A 2 20.53 -10.25 40.17
C GLY A 2 20.27 -9.89 38.71
N ILE A 3 20.05 -8.63 38.43
CA ILE A 3 19.78 -8.16 37.06
C ILE A 3 20.96 -7.32 36.57
N LEU A 4 21.57 -7.73 35.47
CA LEU A 4 22.52 -6.91 34.71
C LEU A 4 21.74 -6.15 33.64
N ASP A 5 21.49 -4.87 33.89
CA ASP A 5 20.84 -3.95 32.96
C ASP A 5 21.48 -2.57 33.02
N SER A 6 21.62 -1.92 31.90
CA SER A 6 22.07 -0.54 31.81
C SER A 6 20.89 0.41 31.76
N GLY A 7 20.39 0.83 32.92
CA GLY A 7 19.33 1.82 33.09
C GLY A 7 17.90 1.27 33.20
N ASN A 8 17.26 1.57 34.31
CA ASN A 8 15.85 1.37 34.63
C ASN A 8 15.27 -0.04 34.50
N ALA A 9 16.04 -1.08 34.91
CA ALA A 9 15.50 -2.46 35.01
C ALA A 9 14.20 -2.54 35.82
N ALA A 10 14.02 -1.68 36.80
CA ALA A 10 12.79 -1.58 37.60
C ALA A 10 11.55 -1.18 36.75
N THR A 11 11.75 -0.39 35.70
CA THR A 11 10.65 0.09 34.83
C THR A 11 10.24 -0.91 33.76
N CYS A 12 11.21 -1.71 33.27
CA CYS A 12 10.92 -2.75 32.28
C CYS A 12 10.21 -3.98 32.87
N MET A 13 10.23 -4.15 34.18
CA MET A 13 9.65 -5.31 34.87
C MET A 13 8.30 -5.04 35.53
N SER A 14 7.78 -3.82 35.44
CA SER A 14 6.45 -3.42 35.93
C SER A 14 5.38 -3.64 34.85
N GLY A 15 4.84 -4.83 34.76
CA GLY A 15 3.76 -5.17 33.83
C GLY A 15 3.02 -6.43 34.25
N GLU A 16 2.22 -7.01 33.35
CA GLU A 16 1.49 -8.25 33.62
C GLU A 16 2.38 -9.46 34.00
N CYS A 17 3.67 -9.42 33.65
CA CYS A 17 4.71 -10.39 34.00
C CYS A 17 5.62 -9.91 35.12
N ASP A 18 5.07 -9.33 36.18
CA ASP A 18 5.86 -8.86 37.33
C ASP A 18 6.54 -10.02 38.09
N ILE A 19 7.76 -10.36 37.66
CA ILE A 19 8.58 -11.41 38.26
C ILE A 19 9.04 -11.04 39.67
N SER A 20 8.99 -9.77 40.06
CA SER A 20 9.33 -9.30 41.42
C SER A 20 8.40 -9.89 42.48
N LYS A 21 7.19 -10.31 42.10
CA LYS A 21 6.25 -11.02 42.98
C LYS A 21 6.66 -12.46 43.27
N GLN A 22 7.51 -13.06 42.44
CA GLN A 22 7.93 -14.47 42.55
C GLN A 22 9.35 -14.63 43.06
N PHE A 23 10.19 -13.63 42.79
CA PHE A 23 11.62 -13.67 43.15
C PHE A 23 12.05 -12.38 43.86
N LYS A 24 12.91 -12.54 44.86
CA LYS A 24 13.61 -11.39 45.44
C LYS A 24 14.64 -10.85 44.44
N MET A 25 14.44 -9.61 44.02
CA MET A 25 15.29 -8.94 43.03
C MET A 25 16.44 -8.21 43.73
N VAL A 26 17.62 -8.22 43.11
CA VAL A 26 18.79 -7.43 43.51
C VAL A 26 19.19 -6.61 42.30
N PHE A 27 19.25 -5.30 42.44
CA PHE A 27 19.48 -4.36 41.34
C PHE A 27 20.87 -3.77 41.42
N THR A 28 21.34 -3.24 40.31
CA THR A 28 22.53 -2.42 40.16
C THR A 28 22.36 -1.05 40.80
N THR A 29 23.46 -0.39 41.10
CA THR A 29 23.50 1.02 41.54
C THR A 29 23.62 1.94 40.30
N GLU A 30 23.38 3.25 40.48
CA GLU A 30 23.55 4.25 39.41
C GLU A 30 24.99 4.31 38.85
N GLU A 31 26.01 4.04 39.69
CA GLU A 31 27.40 3.99 39.27
C GLU A 31 27.67 2.75 38.40
N GLU A 32 27.13 1.61 38.83
CA GLU A 32 27.21 0.36 38.04
C GLU A 32 26.44 0.44 36.73
N ASP A 33 25.29 1.11 36.71
CA ASP A 33 24.52 1.32 35.48
C ASP A 33 25.34 2.07 34.43
N LYS A 34 26.10 3.10 34.84
CA LYS A 34 27.01 3.82 33.94
C LYS A 34 28.13 2.94 33.41
N ALA A 35 28.74 2.14 34.30
CA ALA A 35 29.82 1.21 33.93
C ALA A 35 29.26 0.10 32.95
N LEU A 36 28.04 -0.35 33.15
CA LEU A 36 27.35 -1.29 32.25
C LEU A 36 27.00 -0.66 30.92
N ASP A 37 26.61 0.61 30.87
CA ASP A 37 26.41 1.34 29.61
C ASP A 37 27.68 1.43 28.78
N GLU A 38 28.82 1.74 29.42
CA GLU A 38 30.13 1.75 28.77
C GLU A 38 30.51 0.35 28.26
N ALA A 39 30.35 -0.68 29.10
CA ALA A 39 30.61 -2.06 28.75
C ALA A 39 29.74 -2.50 27.53
N ARG A 40 28.50 -2.06 27.46
CA ARG A 40 27.61 -2.35 26.32
C ARG A 40 28.15 -1.77 25.01
N GLU A 41 28.62 -0.53 25.00
CA GLU A 41 29.21 0.09 23.81
C GLU A 41 30.55 -0.57 23.44
N GLN A 42 31.36 -0.97 24.40
CA GLN A 42 32.60 -1.72 24.17
C GLN A 42 32.31 -3.08 23.50
N ILE A 43 31.27 -3.82 23.94
CA ILE A 43 30.87 -5.07 23.30
C ILE A 43 30.43 -4.81 21.86
N ARG A 44 29.71 -3.72 21.59
CA ARG A 44 29.31 -3.33 20.22
C ARG A 44 30.50 -3.02 19.32
N SER A 45 31.58 -2.48 19.87
CA SER A 45 32.82 -2.24 19.12
C SER A 45 33.70 -3.47 18.96
N GLY A 46 33.29 -4.61 19.54
CA GLY A 46 34.00 -5.90 19.44
C GLY A 46 35.01 -6.14 20.57
N GLU A 47 35.04 -5.32 21.61
CA GLU A 47 35.85 -5.55 22.79
C GLU A 47 35.23 -6.66 23.66
N VAL A 48 36.09 -7.45 24.32
CA VAL A 48 35.69 -8.57 25.16
C VAL A 48 36.21 -8.45 26.57
N ASP A 49 37.49 -8.21 26.74
CA ASP A 49 38.17 -8.33 28.05
C ASP A 49 37.71 -7.27 29.05
N ALA A 50 37.68 -6.00 28.67
CA ALA A 50 37.28 -4.89 29.53
C ALA A 50 35.79 -4.99 29.94
N PRO A 51 34.83 -5.16 29.02
CA PRO A 51 33.42 -5.34 29.39
C PRO A 51 33.17 -6.62 30.19
N LEU A 52 33.90 -7.72 29.94
CA LEU A 52 33.80 -8.93 30.71
C LEU A 52 34.21 -8.71 32.17
N ALA A 53 35.30 -7.96 32.41
CA ALA A 53 35.74 -7.61 33.77
C ALA A 53 34.67 -6.76 34.52
N THR A 54 34.05 -5.81 33.83
CA THR A 54 32.97 -5.00 34.40
C THR A 54 31.76 -5.85 34.76
N LEU A 55 31.31 -6.72 33.83
CA LEU A 55 30.18 -7.61 34.07
C LEU A 55 30.45 -8.60 35.22
N GLU A 56 31.68 -9.13 35.33
CA GLU A 56 32.11 -9.99 36.43
C GLU A 56 32.05 -9.26 37.78
N ALA A 57 32.63 -8.06 37.87
CA ALA A 57 32.65 -7.28 39.09
C ALA A 57 31.25 -6.92 39.62
N VAL A 58 30.37 -6.44 38.73
CA VAL A 58 28.96 -6.15 39.07
C VAL A 58 28.23 -7.43 39.48
N SER A 59 28.43 -8.53 38.76
CA SER A 59 27.81 -9.83 39.09
C SER A 59 28.22 -10.32 40.49
N GLN A 60 29.51 -10.22 40.84
CA GLN A 60 30.01 -10.63 42.15
C GLN A 60 29.41 -9.78 43.28
N ARG A 61 29.26 -8.48 43.10
CA ARG A 61 28.59 -7.63 44.08
C ARG A 61 27.12 -8.02 44.23
N LEU A 62 26.37 -8.25 43.12
CA LEU A 62 24.98 -8.70 43.19
C LEU A 62 24.86 -10.04 43.95
N ILE A 63 25.83 -10.96 43.78
CA ILE A 63 25.87 -12.24 44.51
C ILE A 63 26.10 -12.01 45.99
N GLN A 64 27.02 -11.11 46.37
CA GLN A 64 27.26 -10.74 47.75
C GLN A 64 26.03 -10.14 48.42
N ASP A 65 25.20 -9.41 47.68
CA ASP A 65 23.92 -8.87 48.13
C ASP A 65 22.77 -9.92 48.12
N GLY A 66 23.10 -11.19 47.85
CA GLY A 66 22.22 -12.32 47.99
C GLY A 66 21.55 -12.80 46.68
N ALA A 67 22.02 -12.36 45.52
CA ALA A 67 21.58 -12.94 44.27
C ALA A 67 22.10 -14.38 44.08
N GLN A 68 21.25 -15.32 43.78
CA GLN A 68 21.61 -16.73 43.54
C GLN A 68 21.79 -17.03 42.03
N VAL A 69 21.31 -16.16 41.19
CA VAL A 69 21.45 -16.23 39.73
C VAL A 69 21.51 -14.82 39.15
N ILE A 70 22.36 -14.64 38.16
CA ILE A 70 22.50 -13.43 37.39
C ILE A 70 21.73 -13.53 36.06
N VAL A 71 20.93 -12.54 35.78
CA VAL A 71 20.13 -12.47 34.52
C VAL A 71 20.69 -11.31 33.68
N PRO A 72 21.32 -11.59 32.52
CA PRO A 72 21.70 -10.56 31.58
C PRO A 72 20.44 -10.08 30.84
N ASN A 73 19.90 -8.91 31.25
CA ASN A 73 18.70 -8.31 30.66
C ASN A 73 19.00 -7.51 29.37
N CYS A 74 20.23 -7.54 28.94
CA CYS A 74 20.69 -6.93 27.68
C CYS A 74 21.28 -8.01 26.78
N THR A 75 20.90 -8.03 25.50
CA THR A 75 21.38 -9.03 24.52
C THR A 75 22.90 -8.99 24.34
N GLN A 76 23.53 -7.81 24.46
CA GLN A 76 24.99 -7.68 24.41
C GLN A 76 25.66 -8.40 25.60
N PHE A 77 25.15 -8.26 26.80
CA PHE A 77 25.67 -8.95 27.98
C PHE A 77 25.48 -10.47 27.88
N ALA A 78 24.39 -10.92 27.27
CA ALA A 78 24.15 -12.33 27.03
C ALA A 78 25.18 -12.95 26.05
N LEU A 79 25.82 -12.15 25.21
CA LEU A 79 26.92 -12.64 24.33
C LEU A 79 28.14 -13.12 25.15
N LEU A 80 28.40 -12.53 26.32
CA LEU A 80 29.52 -12.89 27.21
C LEU A 80 29.13 -13.85 28.33
N GLN A 81 27.95 -14.46 28.27
CA GLN A 81 27.45 -15.34 29.33
C GLN A 81 28.34 -16.59 29.54
N LYS A 82 28.91 -17.16 28.44
CA LYS A 82 29.80 -18.33 28.55
C LYS A 82 31.09 -18.01 29.31
N GLU A 83 31.65 -16.84 29.06
CA GLU A 83 32.84 -16.34 29.70
C GLU A 83 32.59 -16.06 31.18
N LEU A 84 31.44 -15.48 31.53
CA LEU A 84 31.01 -15.27 32.92
C LEU A 84 30.81 -16.61 33.65
N VAL A 85 30.18 -17.57 33.03
CA VAL A 85 30.04 -18.92 33.60
C VAL A 85 31.39 -19.58 33.83
N ALA A 86 32.34 -19.44 32.91
CA ALA A 86 33.69 -19.97 33.04
C ALA A 86 34.46 -19.32 34.23
N LYS A 87 34.07 -18.10 34.62
CA LYS A 87 34.58 -17.40 35.82
C LYS A 87 33.79 -17.75 37.10
N GLY A 88 32.88 -18.69 37.05
CA GLY A 88 32.08 -19.14 38.18
C GLY A 88 30.85 -18.28 38.55
N VAL A 89 30.44 -17.37 37.64
CA VAL A 89 29.22 -16.58 37.84
C VAL A 89 28.00 -17.44 37.46
N PRO A 90 27.01 -17.59 38.35
CA PRO A 90 25.77 -18.34 38.05
C PRO A 90 24.85 -17.52 37.14
N VAL A 91 25.12 -17.55 35.85
CA VAL A 91 24.36 -16.79 34.81
C VAL A 91 23.25 -17.64 34.27
N MET A 92 22.04 -17.07 34.17
CA MET A 92 20.93 -17.65 33.45
C MET A 92 21.16 -17.53 31.93
N ASP A 93 21.09 -18.65 31.21
CA ASP A 93 21.03 -18.59 29.75
C ASP A 93 19.63 -18.12 29.30
N VAL A 94 19.54 -16.86 28.89
CA VAL A 94 18.27 -16.23 28.50
C VAL A 94 17.79 -16.64 27.11
N PHE A 95 18.69 -17.06 26.22
CA PHE A 95 18.31 -17.40 24.84
C PHE A 95 17.44 -18.65 24.72
N PRO A 96 17.74 -19.80 25.35
CA PRO A 96 16.84 -20.95 25.38
C PRO A 96 15.50 -20.65 26.06
N ALA A 97 15.51 -19.86 27.16
CA ALA A 97 14.29 -19.47 27.84
C ALA A 97 13.41 -18.58 26.95
N PHE A 98 14.01 -17.62 26.25
CA PHE A 98 13.31 -16.78 25.27
C PHE A 98 12.78 -17.60 24.10
N ALA A 99 13.59 -18.50 23.52
CA ALA A 99 13.14 -19.40 22.45
C ALA A 99 12.00 -20.31 22.91
N ALA A 100 12.08 -20.88 24.12
CA ALA A 100 11.02 -21.69 24.69
C ALA A 100 9.72 -20.89 24.90
N ALA A 101 9.81 -19.65 25.38
CA ALA A 101 8.65 -18.78 25.55
C ALA A 101 8.00 -18.45 24.17
N VAL A 102 8.78 -18.11 23.14
CA VAL A 102 8.29 -17.88 21.80
C VAL A 102 7.59 -19.13 21.22
N LEU A 103 8.18 -20.32 21.42
CA LEU A 103 7.60 -21.57 20.95
C LEU A 103 6.34 -21.99 21.75
N ALA A 104 6.28 -21.67 23.03
CA ALA A 104 5.10 -21.94 23.87
C ALA A 104 3.93 -20.99 23.54
N HIS A 105 4.19 -19.84 22.96
CA HIS A 105 3.19 -18.86 22.53
C HIS A 105 3.24 -18.64 20.99
N PRO A 106 3.01 -19.70 20.16
CA PRO A 106 3.21 -19.64 18.71
C PRO A 106 2.19 -18.76 17.98
N THR A 107 1.25 -18.15 18.67
CA THR A 107 0.04 -17.60 18.07
C THR A 107 -0.10 -16.10 18.10
N THR A 108 0.86 -15.35 18.56
CA THR A 108 0.85 -13.93 18.21
C THR A 108 1.31 -13.81 16.76
N LYS A 109 0.40 -14.04 15.83
CA LYS A 109 0.62 -13.60 14.45
C LYS A 109 0.95 -12.14 14.55
N LEU A 110 2.19 -11.77 14.24
CA LEU A 110 2.54 -10.36 14.11
C LEU A 110 1.50 -9.73 13.19
N PRO A 111 0.92 -8.60 13.56
CA PRO A 111 -0.05 -7.95 12.71
C PRO A 111 0.59 -7.71 11.34
N LYS A 112 -0.10 -8.15 10.31
CA LYS A 112 0.38 -8.06 8.93
C LYS A 112 0.25 -6.60 8.46
N PRO A 113 1.34 -5.91 8.05
CA PRO A 113 1.23 -4.59 7.45
C PRO A 113 0.33 -4.62 6.21
N PHE A 114 -0.41 -3.54 5.99
CA PHE A 114 -1.21 -3.41 4.77
C PHE A 114 -0.32 -3.38 3.53
N LYS A 115 -0.75 -4.07 2.48
CA LYS A 115 -0.03 -4.14 1.22
C LYS A 115 -1.00 -4.06 0.04
N LEU A 116 -0.84 -3.04 -0.80
CA LEU A 116 -1.60 -2.87 -2.03
C LEU A 116 -0.83 -3.48 -3.21
N GLY A 117 -1.50 -4.28 -4.04
CA GLY A 117 -0.97 -4.80 -5.30
C GLY A 117 -1.49 -4.01 -6.50
N LEU A 118 -0.61 -3.64 -7.43
CA LEU A 118 -0.96 -2.94 -8.65
C LEU A 118 -0.51 -3.74 -9.87
N ILE A 119 -1.46 -4.13 -10.74
CA ILE A 119 -1.16 -4.72 -12.05
C ILE A 119 -0.92 -3.58 -13.03
N GLY A 120 0.34 -3.31 -13.31
CA GLY A 120 0.79 -2.23 -14.19
C GLY A 120 1.13 -2.68 -15.61
N GLY A 121 1.46 -1.72 -16.44
CA GLY A 121 1.89 -1.97 -17.82
C GLY A 121 0.80 -1.87 -18.88
N LEU A 122 -0.44 -1.59 -18.49
CA LEU A 122 -1.60 -1.53 -19.37
C LEU A 122 -2.05 -0.10 -19.79
N GLY A 123 -1.27 0.87 -19.80
CA GLY A 123 -0.06 1.49 -20.15
C GLY A 123 0.89 1.78 -18.96
N PRO A 124 2.18 1.80 -19.29
CA PRO A 124 3.20 2.15 -18.32
C PRO A 124 3.04 3.56 -17.73
N ALA A 125 2.73 4.56 -18.53
CA ALA A 125 2.50 5.93 -18.06
C ALA A 125 1.33 6.02 -17.06
N ALA A 126 0.22 5.31 -17.34
CA ALA A 126 -0.93 5.24 -16.43
C ALA A 126 -0.59 4.57 -15.10
N THR A 127 0.35 3.62 -15.11
CA THR A 127 0.84 2.98 -13.87
C THR A 127 1.60 3.99 -13.00
N VAL A 128 2.48 4.79 -13.60
CA VAL A 128 3.24 5.84 -12.91
C VAL A 128 2.30 6.92 -12.38
N ASP A 129 1.36 7.39 -13.19
CA ASP A 129 0.37 8.39 -12.81
C ASP A 129 -0.49 7.94 -11.61
N LEU A 130 -0.99 6.68 -11.63
CA LEU A 130 -1.76 6.17 -10.49
C LEU A 130 -0.90 6.07 -9.23
N TYR A 131 0.35 5.60 -9.33
CA TYR A 131 1.22 5.50 -8.17
C TYR A 131 1.55 6.89 -7.59
N ASP A 132 1.86 7.88 -8.42
CA ASP A 132 2.05 9.27 -8.00
C ASP A 132 0.82 9.82 -7.27
N LYS A 133 -0.38 9.57 -7.82
CA LYS A 133 -1.65 9.95 -7.18
C LYS A 133 -1.87 9.27 -5.82
N ILE A 134 -1.51 7.98 -5.67
CA ILE A 134 -1.56 7.28 -4.38
C ILE A 134 -0.61 7.93 -3.38
N VAL A 135 0.62 8.22 -3.77
CA VAL A 135 1.62 8.91 -2.92
C VAL A 135 1.08 10.26 -2.46
N LYS A 136 0.57 11.08 -3.40
CA LYS A 136 0.04 12.43 -3.10
C LYS A 136 -1.24 12.41 -2.27
N ALA A 137 -2.08 11.39 -2.41
CA ALA A 137 -3.32 11.25 -1.66
C ALA A 137 -3.10 10.70 -0.23
N THR A 138 -1.96 10.06 0.04
CA THR A 138 -1.65 9.51 1.36
C THR A 138 -1.28 10.64 2.33
N PRO A 139 -1.97 10.78 3.50
CA PRO A 139 -1.71 11.84 4.46
C PRO A 139 -0.43 11.53 5.30
N ALA A 140 0.72 11.44 4.62
CA ALA A 140 2.01 11.12 5.20
C ALA A 140 2.87 12.36 5.36
N LYS A 141 3.61 12.46 6.48
CA LYS A 141 4.59 13.54 6.75
C LYS A 141 6.03 13.08 6.49
N ASN A 142 6.24 11.78 6.40
CA ASN A 142 7.54 11.14 6.15
C ASN A 142 7.31 9.80 5.42
N ASP A 143 8.40 9.21 4.90
CA ASP A 143 8.35 7.99 4.10
C ASP A 143 7.71 6.81 4.84
N GLN A 144 7.93 6.71 6.15
CA GLN A 144 7.46 5.60 6.98
C GLN A 144 5.95 5.63 7.24
N GLU A 145 5.31 6.75 6.98
CA GLU A 145 3.85 6.89 7.07
C GLU A 145 3.11 6.46 5.80
N HIS A 146 3.82 6.14 4.71
CA HIS A 146 3.23 5.52 3.54
C HIS A 146 3.01 4.02 3.76
N PHE A 147 1.97 3.46 3.13
CA PHE A 147 1.74 2.02 3.12
C PHE A 147 2.50 1.33 1.98
N LYS A 148 2.69 0.02 2.11
CA LYS A 148 3.44 -0.76 1.13
C LYS A 148 2.63 -0.96 -0.16
N VAL A 149 3.28 -0.70 -1.31
CA VAL A 149 2.74 -0.95 -2.66
C VAL A 149 3.66 -1.91 -3.39
N VAL A 150 3.08 -2.93 -4.04
CA VAL A 150 3.78 -3.84 -4.93
C VAL A 150 3.24 -3.63 -6.34
N ILE A 151 4.12 -3.30 -7.27
CA ILE A 151 3.77 -3.06 -8.67
C ILE A 151 4.30 -4.21 -9.52
N GLU A 152 3.38 -5.01 -10.06
CA GLU A 152 3.67 -6.02 -11.05
C GLU A 152 3.55 -5.40 -12.45
N GLN A 153 4.64 -4.76 -12.89
CA GLN A 153 4.70 -4.05 -14.17
C GLN A 153 4.92 -5.04 -15.32
N ASN A 154 3.88 -5.27 -16.14
CA ASN A 154 3.97 -6.14 -17.30
C ASN A 154 3.44 -5.45 -18.58
N PRO A 155 4.28 -4.74 -19.34
CA PRO A 155 3.86 -4.05 -20.56
C PRO A 155 3.60 -4.99 -21.73
N GLN A 156 3.87 -6.30 -21.60
CA GLN A 156 3.60 -7.33 -22.61
C GLN A 156 2.20 -7.93 -22.51
N ILE A 157 1.37 -7.46 -21.57
CA ILE A 157 -0.06 -7.81 -21.56
C ILE A 157 -0.73 -7.28 -22.82
N ASP A 158 -1.31 -8.18 -23.60
CA ASP A 158 -1.91 -7.89 -24.91
C ASP A 158 -2.94 -6.75 -24.85
N ASP A 159 -3.09 -6.01 -25.96
CA ASP A 159 -4.00 -4.87 -26.03
C ASP A 159 -5.46 -5.30 -25.83
N ARG A 160 -6.09 -4.74 -24.82
CA ARG A 160 -7.46 -5.05 -24.40
C ARG A 160 -8.50 -4.64 -25.43
N THR A 161 -8.28 -3.49 -26.08
CA THR A 161 -9.17 -2.98 -27.13
C THR A 161 -9.06 -3.83 -28.38
N ALA A 162 -7.84 -4.18 -28.80
CA ALA A 162 -7.62 -5.08 -29.94
C ALA A 162 -8.27 -6.46 -29.72
N CYS A 163 -8.16 -7.02 -28.50
CA CYS A 163 -8.82 -8.27 -28.14
C CYS A 163 -10.35 -8.17 -28.29
N LEU A 164 -10.95 -7.11 -27.76
CA LEU A 164 -12.40 -6.94 -27.71
C LEU A 164 -13.02 -6.61 -29.08
N LEU A 165 -12.29 -5.89 -29.95
CA LEU A 165 -12.83 -5.37 -31.21
C LEU A 165 -12.31 -6.10 -32.44
N ASN A 166 -11.08 -6.56 -32.44
CA ASN A 166 -10.36 -6.96 -33.66
C ASN A 166 -9.84 -8.42 -33.60
N GLY A 167 -10.28 -9.22 -32.61
CA GLY A 167 -9.84 -10.61 -32.48
C GLY A 167 -8.36 -10.73 -32.09
N GLY A 168 -7.79 -9.71 -31.44
CA GLY A 168 -6.45 -9.75 -30.87
C GLY A 168 -6.32 -10.78 -29.75
N ALA A 169 -5.07 -11.03 -29.31
CA ALA A 169 -4.78 -11.99 -28.24
C ALA A 169 -5.49 -11.65 -26.92
N ASP A 170 -5.90 -12.69 -26.18
CA ASP A 170 -6.66 -12.53 -24.93
C ASP A 170 -5.69 -12.20 -23.76
N PRO A 171 -5.81 -11.03 -23.12
CA PRO A 171 -4.93 -10.60 -22.04
C PRO A 171 -5.20 -11.33 -20.71
N THR A 172 -6.25 -12.14 -20.61
CA THR A 172 -6.73 -12.72 -19.34
C THR A 172 -5.66 -13.51 -18.62
N LEU A 173 -4.93 -14.39 -19.31
CA LEU A 173 -3.91 -15.24 -18.68
C LEU A 173 -2.72 -14.43 -18.14
N ALA A 174 -2.26 -13.43 -18.89
CA ALA A 174 -1.17 -12.56 -18.48
C ALA A 174 -1.57 -11.73 -17.24
N MET A 175 -2.78 -11.16 -17.24
CA MET A 175 -3.35 -10.45 -16.09
C MET A 175 -3.51 -11.37 -14.87
N TYR A 176 -4.01 -12.59 -15.09
CA TYR A 176 -4.13 -13.59 -14.02
C TYR A 176 -2.79 -13.91 -13.38
N ASN A 177 -1.74 -14.13 -14.17
CA ASN A 177 -0.40 -14.40 -13.66
C ASN A 177 0.14 -13.25 -12.80
N CYS A 178 -0.07 -11.99 -13.21
CA CYS A 178 0.30 -10.82 -12.41
C CYS A 178 -0.49 -10.81 -11.08
N ALA A 179 -1.80 -11.01 -11.12
CA ALA A 179 -2.64 -11.07 -9.94
C ALA A 179 -2.23 -12.20 -8.97
N LYS A 180 -1.88 -13.38 -9.51
CA LYS A 180 -1.38 -14.51 -8.68
C LYS A 180 -0.05 -14.20 -8.00
N ARG A 181 0.86 -13.45 -8.65
CA ARG A 181 2.10 -13.00 -7.99
C ARG A 181 1.81 -12.04 -6.85
N LEU A 182 0.92 -11.06 -7.05
CA LEU A 182 0.48 -10.13 -6.01
C LEU A 182 -0.19 -10.86 -4.84
N GLN A 183 -1.06 -11.84 -5.14
CA GLN A 183 -1.69 -12.70 -4.12
C GLN A 183 -0.64 -13.50 -3.34
N LYS A 184 0.32 -14.13 -4.02
CA LYS A 184 1.41 -14.89 -3.40
C LYS A 184 2.32 -14.01 -2.54
N ASP A 185 2.55 -12.77 -2.97
CA ASP A 185 3.31 -11.77 -2.20
C ASP A 185 2.52 -11.24 -0.98
N GLY A 186 1.29 -11.67 -0.83
CA GLY A 186 0.44 -11.35 0.32
C GLY A 186 -0.15 -9.95 0.26
N CYS A 187 -0.40 -9.39 -0.92
CA CYS A 187 -1.17 -8.16 -1.04
C CYS A 187 -2.60 -8.36 -0.53
N ASP A 188 -3.15 -7.33 0.12
CA ASP A 188 -4.49 -7.35 0.69
C ASP A 188 -5.56 -7.05 -0.35
N TYR A 189 -5.25 -6.16 -1.29
CA TYR A 189 -6.09 -5.81 -2.42
C TYR A 189 -5.25 -5.69 -3.67
N ALA A 190 -5.88 -5.89 -4.83
CA ALA A 190 -5.30 -5.60 -6.14
C ALA A 190 -6.07 -4.50 -6.87
N ILE A 191 -5.36 -3.74 -7.69
CA ILE A 191 -5.92 -2.71 -8.57
C ILE A 191 -5.32 -2.82 -9.97
N ILE A 192 -6.06 -2.30 -10.97
CA ILE A 192 -5.61 -2.24 -12.37
C ILE A 192 -5.91 -0.84 -12.92
N PRO A 193 -4.88 -0.02 -13.27
CA PRO A 193 -5.08 1.29 -13.89
C PRO A 193 -5.40 1.15 -15.39
N CYS A 194 -6.49 0.49 -15.70
CA CYS A 194 -6.96 0.31 -17.08
C CYS A 194 -8.46 0.03 -17.09
N ASN A 195 -9.26 0.97 -17.59
CA ASN A 195 -10.70 0.82 -17.65
C ASN A 195 -11.12 -0.38 -18.49
N THR A 196 -10.52 -0.55 -19.68
CA THR A 196 -10.84 -1.66 -20.61
C THR A 196 -10.52 -3.03 -19.98
N ALA A 197 -9.48 -3.11 -19.13
CA ALA A 197 -9.10 -4.36 -18.47
C ALA A 197 -10.19 -4.90 -17.53
N HIS A 198 -11.06 -4.04 -17.01
CA HIS A 198 -12.17 -4.45 -16.15
C HIS A 198 -13.17 -5.38 -16.85
N ALA A 199 -13.21 -5.41 -18.19
CA ALA A 199 -13.98 -6.39 -18.95
C ALA A 199 -13.56 -7.84 -18.70
N PHE A 200 -12.32 -8.05 -18.32
CA PHE A 200 -11.73 -9.37 -18.08
C PHE A 200 -11.76 -9.78 -16.60
N LEU A 201 -11.98 -8.84 -15.67
CA LEU A 201 -12.00 -9.11 -14.22
C LEU A 201 -12.96 -10.24 -13.81
N PRO A 202 -14.19 -10.36 -14.34
CA PRO A 202 -15.08 -11.45 -13.93
C PRO A 202 -14.50 -12.85 -14.18
N ARG A 203 -13.61 -13.00 -15.19
CA ARG A 203 -12.91 -14.26 -15.46
C ARG A 203 -11.79 -14.51 -14.47
N LEU A 204 -11.03 -13.46 -14.12
CA LEU A 204 -9.91 -13.55 -13.16
C LEU A 204 -10.42 -13.87 -11.76
N LEU A 205 -11.44 -13.17 -11.29
CA LEU A 205 -11.96 -13.27 -9.92
C LEU A 205 -12.46 -14.66 -9.54
N ARG A 206 -12.81 -15.50 -10.51
CA ARG A 206 -13.21 -16.90 -10.26
C ARG A 206 -12.08 -17.77 -9.71
N HIS A 207 -10.83 -17.34 -9.87
CA HIS A 207 -9.62 -18.13 -9.58
C HIS A 207 -8.62 -17.39 -8.68
N LEU A 208 -9.05 -16.28 -8.09
CA LEU A 208 -8.24 -15.42 -7.22
C LEU A 208 -8.95 -15.22 -5.88
N ASP A 209 -8.16 -15.29 -4.80
CA ASP A 209 -8.66 -14.97 -3.45
C ASP A 209 -8.39 -13.52 -3.06
N ILE A 210 -7.50 -12.83 -3.81
CA ILE A 210 -7.23 -11.41 -3.59
C ILE A 210 -8.39 -10.56 -4.10
N PRO A 211 -9.01 -9.71 -3.26
CA PRO A 211 -10.05 -8.80 -3.70
C PRO A 211 -9.48 -7.67 -4.55
N PHE A 212 -10.30 -7.17 -5.48
CA PHE A 212 -9.97 -6.02 -6.32
C PHE A 212 -10.78 -4.80 -5.90
N ILE A 213 -10.12 -3.64 -5.88
CA ILE A 213 -10.82 -2.35 -5.85
C ILE A 213 -11.18 -2.00 -7.29
N ASP A 214 -12.47 -2.08 -7.61
CA ASP A 214 -12.99 -1.84 -8.96
C ASP A 214 -13.02 -0.34 -9.25
N MET A 215 -12.16 0.11 -10.17
CA MET A 215 -12.00 1.51 -10.53
C MET A 215 -13.29 2.13 -11.07
N GLN A 216 -14.05 1.38 -11.87
CA GLN A 216 -15.28 1.87 -12.47
C GLN A 216 -16.39 2.05 -11.42
N GLN A 217 -16.57 1.06 -10.53
CA GLN A 217 -17.53 1.18 -9.45
C GLN A 217 -17.17 2.31 -8.51
N THR A 218 -15.90 2.40 -8.12
CA THR A 218 -15.38 3.48 -7.27
C THR A 218 -15.65 4.86 -7.86
N MET A 219 -15.48 5.01 -9.18
CA MET A 219 -15.76 6.25 -9.88
C MET A 219 -17.25 6.61 -9.85
N LEU A 220 -18.12 5.66 -10.16
CA LEU A 220 -19.56 5.89 -10.14
C LEU A 220 -20.09 6.20 -8.73
N ASP A 221 -19.59 5.50 -7.72
CA ASP A 221 -19.91 5.78 -6.31
C ASP A 221 -19.51 7.22 -5.93
N ALA A 222 -18.32 7.66 -6.33
CA ALA A 222 -17.84 9.01 -6.07
C ALA A 222 -18.68 10.09 -6.78
N ILE A 223 -19.05 9.85 -8.06
CA ILE A 223 -19.92 10.75 -8.81
C ILE A 223 -21.28 10.86 -8.13
N LYS A 224 -21.89 9.73 -7.77
CA LYS A 224 -23.19 9.71 -7.09
C LYS A 224 -23.15 10.44 -5.75
N ALA A 225 -22.09 10.23 -4.98
CA ALA A 225 -21.91 10.88 -3.69
C ALA A 225 -21.73 12.41 -3.81
N LYS A 226 -20.99 12.88 -4.84
CA LYS A 226 -20.65 14.30 -4.99
C LYS A 226 -21.69 15.09 -5.76
N TYR A 227 -22.24 14.53 -6.85
CA TYR A 227 -23.12 15.25 -7.79
C TYR A 227 -24.58 14.79 -7.72
N GLY A 228 -24.88 13.72 -6.95
CA GLY A 228 -26.22 13.22 -6.74
C GLY A 228 -26.86 12.55 -7.95
N GLU A 229 -28.17 12.33 -7.87
CA GLU A 229 -28.95 11.66 -8.93
C GLU A 229 -29.19 12.56 -10.17
N GLN A 230 -28.94 13.84 -10.08
CA GLN A 230 -29.06 14.80 -11.18
C GLN A 230 -27.85 14.82 -12.10
N ALA A 231 -26.82 14.03 -11.81
CA ALA A 231 -25.63 13.94 -12.63
C ALA A 231 -25.98 13.36 -14.02
N ARG A 232 -25.71 14.12 -15.07
CA ARG A 232 -25.74 13.69 -16.46
C ARG A 232 -24.31 13.41 -16.90
N VAL A 233 -23.96 12.14 -16.92
CA VAL A 233 -22.58 11.69 -17.02
C VAL A 233 -22.19 11.42 -18.46
N GLY A 234 -21.23 12.15 -19.00
CA GLY A 234 -20.58 11.86 -20.28
C GLY A 234 -19.36 10.96 -20.10
N LEU A 235 -19.25 9.86 -20.83
CA LEU A 235 -18.13 8.95 -20.78
C LEU A 235 -17.27 9.06 -22.03
N MET A 236 -16.04 9.55 -21.90
CA MET A 236 -15.02 9.53 -22.95
C MET A 236 -14.06 8.38 -22.65
N ALA A 237 -14.12 7.32 -23.48
CA ALA A 237 -13.36 6.09 -23.24
C ALA A 237 -12.96 5.44 -24.56
N THR A 238 -12.13 4.39 -24.50
CA THR A 238 -11.82 3.60 -25.70
C THR A 238 -13.08 2.92 -26.23
N SER A 239 -13.15 2.73 -27.54
CA SER A 239 -14.25 1.98 -28.19
C SER A 239 -14.38 0.56 -27.61
N GLY A 240 -13.27 -0.06 -27.15
CA GLY A 240 -13.30 -1.33 -26.44
C GLY A 240 -14.07 -1.24 -25.11
N THR A 241 -13.85 -0.18 -24.32
CA THR A 241 -14.58 0.05 -23.06
C THR A 241 -16.07 0.29 -23.34
N LEU A 242 -16.41 1.13 -24.32
CA LEU A 242 -17.80 1.42 -24.67
C LEU A 242 -18.53 0.17 -25.14
N ARG A 243 -17.92 -0.64 -26.02
CA ARG A 243 -18.53 -1.87 -26.56
C ARG A 243 -18.87 -2.89 -25.48
N THR A 244 -18.10 -2.97 -24.41
CA THR A 244 -18.42 -3.89 -23.30
C THR A 244 -19.65 -3.48 -22.50
N GLY A 245 -20.03 -2.21 -22.56
CA GLY A 245 -21.13 -1.64 -21.80
C GLY A 245 -20.97 -1.70 -20.28
N ILE A 246 -19.79 -2.05 -19.77
CA ILE A 246 -19.60 -2.27 -18.33
C ILE A 246 -19.88 -1.01 -17.51
N TYR A 247 -19.42 0.16 -17.96
CA TYR A 247 -19.74 1.42 -17.30
C TYR A 247 -21.23 1.71 -17.33
N SER A 248 -21.83 1.62 -18.51
CA SER A 248 -23.26 1.91 -18.70
C SER A 248 -24.15 0.98 -17.88
N GLN A 249 -23.83 -0.32 -17.84
CA GLN A 249 -24.56 -1.30 -17.02
C GLN A 249 -24.45 -1.03 -15.51
N LYS A 250 -23.28 -0.60 -15.04
CA LYS A 250 -23.08 -0.21 -13.62
C LYS A 250 -23.85 1.07 -13.32
N ALA A 251 -23.76 2.09 -14.18
CA ALA A 251 -24.47 3.35 -14.05
C ALA A 251 -25.99 3.14 -14.03
N GLU A 252 -26.53 2.32 -14.94
CA GLU A 252 -27.95 1.96 -14.99
C GLU A 252 -28.43 1.31 -13.69
N LYS A 253 -27.68 0.34 -13.15
CA LYS A 253 -27.99 -0.30 -11.86
C LYS A 253 -28.01 0.69 -10.69
N MET A 254 -27.29 1.81 -10.80
CA MET A 254 -27.25 2.87 -9.81
C MET A 254 -28.28 3.97 -10.06
N GLY A 255 -29.09 3.86 -11.14
CA GLY A 255 -30.05 4.87 -11.56
C GLY A 255 -29.42 6.12 -12.16
N MET A 256 -28.18 6.05 -12.63
CA MET A 256 -27.45 7.18 -13.22
C MET A 256 -27.62 7.24 -14.73
N GLN A 257 -27.80 8.46 -15.27
CA GLN A 257 -27.85 8.69 -16.72
C GLN A 257 -26.41 8.83 -17.27
N MET A 258 -26.06 7.94 -18.21
CA MET A 258 -24.75 7.96 -18.86
C MET A 258 -24.88 8.09 -20.37
N PHE A 259 -24.09 8.98 -20.94
CA PHE A 259 -24.04 9.31 -22.37
C PHE A 259 -22.64 9.04 -22.91
N VAL A 260 -22.58 8.68 -24.19
CA VAL A 260 -21.33 8.42 -24.91
C VAL A 260 -21.29 9.25 -26.19
N PRO A 261 -20.11 9.58 -26.73
CA PRO A 261 -19.99 10.25 -28.03
C PRO A 261 -20.66 9.45 -29.15
N ASP A 262 -21.12 10.14 -30.17
CA ASP A 262 -21.51 9.51 -31.44
C ASP A 262 -20.30 8.92 -32.18
N ALA A 263 -20.50 8.34 -33.35
CA ALA A 263 -19.44 7.67 -34.10
C ALA A 263 -18.28 8.61 -34.47
N GLU A 264 -18.58 9.83 -34.92
CA GLU A 264 -17.57 10.83 -35.31
C GLU A 264 -16.73 11.26 -34.10
N HIS A 265 -17.39 11.67 -33.02
CA HIS A 265 -16.70 12.14 -31.83
C HIS A 265 -15.99 11.00 -31.09
N GLN A 266 -16.49 9.76 -31.21
CA GLN A 266 -15.79 8.58 -30.68
C GLN A 266 -14.49 8.30 -31.44
N GLU A 267 -14.43 8.52 -32.76
CA GLU A 267 -13.18 8.44 -33.52
C GLU A 267 -12.17 9.50 -33.04
N ARG A 268 -12.62 10.70 -32.69
CA ARG A 268 -11.77 11.75 -32.09
C ARG A 268 -11.24 11.32 -30.72
N VAL A 269 -12.07 10.74 -29.85
CA VAL A 269 -11.59 10.17 -28.58
C VAL A 269 -10.52 9.10 -28.83
N MET A 270 -10.72 8.23 -29.80
CA MET A 270 -9.72 7.21 -30.16
C MET A 270 -8.44 7.82 -30.73
N SER A 271 -8.54 8.88 -31.55
CA SER A 271 -7.39 9.67 -32.05
C SER A 271 -6.62 10.29 -30.89
N ALA A 272 -7.32 10.93 -29.94
CA ALA A 272 -6.70 11.50 -28.75
C ALA A 272 -5.93 10.48 -27.90
N ILE A 273 -6.35 9.20 -27.91
CA ILE A 273 -5.70 8.12 -27.14
C ILE A 273 -4.59 7.43 -27.95
N TYR A 274 -4.89 6.95 -29.16
CA TYR A 274 -4.06 6.05 -29.97
C TYR A 274 -3.47 6.70 -31.23
N GLY A 275 -3.90 7.89 -31.58
CA GLY A 275 -3.39 8.59 -32.76
C GLY A 275 -1.89 8.85 -32.73
N PRO A 276 -1.28 9.18 -33.87
CA PRO A 276 0.15 9.45 -33.95
C PRO A 276 0.60 10.61 -33.02
N LYS A 277 -0.32 11.52 -32.71
CA LYS A 277 -0.15 12.61 -31.75
C LYS A 277 -1.06 12.45 -30.51
N GLY A 278 -1.43 11.23 -30.19
CA GLY A 278 -2.28 10.89 -29.06
C GLY A 278 -1.48 10.68 -27.75
N ALA A 279 -2.21 10.51 -26.65
CA ALA A 279 -1.62 10.38 -25.31
C ALA A 279 -0.70 9.17 -25.17
N LYS A 280 -1.01 8.03 -25.82
CA LYS A 280 -0.14 6.84 -25.84
C LYS A 280 1.17 7.05 -26.61
N ALA A 281 1.22 8.03 -27.52
CA ALA A 281 2.43 8.46 -28.20
C ALA A 281 3.21 9.56 -27.44
N GLY A 282 2.71 9.95 -26.24
CA GLY A 282 3.35 10.93 -25.35
C GLY A 282 2.91 12.37 -25.53
N PHE A 283 1.86 12.62 -26.32
CA PHE A 283 1.34 13.98 -26.52
C PHE A 283 0.20 14.27 -25.53
N THR A 284 0.17 15.50 -25.01
CA THR A 284 -0.85 15.95 -24.04
C THR A 284 -1.51 17.27 -24.42
N THR A 285 -1.06 17.88 -25.53
CA THR A 285 -1.54 19.16 -26.04
C THR A 285 -1.67 19.13 -27.57
N GLY A 286 -2.26 20.16 -28.16
CA GLY A 286 -2.50 20.26 -29.62
C GLY A 286 -3.62 19.34 -30.09
N GLU A 287 -3.38 18.56 -31.13
CA GLU A 287 -4.39 17.74 -31.81
C GLU A 287 -5.16 16.80 -30.85
N CYS A 288 -4.48 16.11 -29.95
CA CYS A 288 -5.14 15.24 -28.97
C CYS A 288 -6.04 16.02 -27.98
N TYR A 289 -5.67 17.25 -27.63
CA TYR A 289 -6.50 18.11 -26.80
C TYR A 289 -7.75 18.57 -27.58
N GLU A 290 -7.58 19.01 -28.82
CA GLU A 290 -8.67 19.47 -29.70
C GLU A 290 -9.67 18.35 -29.98
N ASP A 291 -9.19 17.15 -30.27
CA ASP A 291 -10.00 15.97 -30.48
C ASP A 291 -10.82 15.62 -29.23
N LEU A 292 -10.20 15.62 -28.06
CA LEU A 292 -10.88 15.31 -26.80
C LEU A 292 -11.89 16.41 -26.43
N TYR A 293 -11.53 17.69 -26.67
CA TYR A 293 -12.42 18.82 -26.40
C TYR A 293 -13.66 18.79 -27.31
N SER A 294 -13.52 18.42 -28.58
CA SER A 294 -14.65 18.26 -29.51
C SER A 294 -15.64 17.20 -29.02
N ALA A 295 -15.15 16.07 -28.49
CA ALA A 295 -16.01 15.06 -27.92
C ALA A 295 -16.70 15.51 -26.62
N ALA A 296 -15.99 16.26 -25.78
CA ALA A 296 -16.56 16.88 -24.57
C ALA A 296 -17.66 17.88 -24.93
N GLU A 297 -17.42 18.74 -25.94
CA GLU A 297 -18.37 19.72 -26.42
C GLU A 297 -19.65 19.06 -26.95
N TYR A 298 -19.53 17.98 -27.72
CA TYR A 298 -20.66 17.18 -28.17
C TYR A 298 -21.50 16.67 -27.00
N LEU A 299 -20.87 16.02 -26.02
CA LEU A 299 -21.57 15.49 -24.86
C LEU A 299 -22.31 16.56 -24.04
N VAL A 300 -21.71 17.74 -23.92
CA VAL A 300 -22.30 18.86 -23.19
C VAL A 300 -23.47 19.48 -23.99
N LYS A 301 -23.29 19.76 -25.28
CA LYS A 301 -24.30 20.45 -26.10
C LYS A 301 -25.50 19.56 -26.42
N GLU A 302 -25.24 18.31 -26.85
CA GLU A 302 -26.30 17.43 -27.31
C GLU A 302 -26.98 16.66 -26.17
N HIS A 303 -26.23 16.33 -25.11
CA HIS A 303 -26.75 15.52 -24.02
C HIS A 303 -26.89 16.27 -22.69
N GLY A 304 -26.45 17.54 -22.60
CA GLY A 304 -26.50 18.33 -21.38
C GLY A 304 -25.66 17.70 -20.24
N CYS A 305 -24.55 17.03 -20.59
CA CYS A 305 -23.69 16.44 -19.58
C CYS A 305 -23.08 17.52 -18.70
N ASN A 306 -23.13 17.32 -17.39
CA ASN A 306 -22.51 18.19 -16.40
C ASN A 306 -21.35 17.56 -15.66
N VAL A 307 -21.10 16.25 -15.89
CA VAL A 307 -19.95 15.48 -15.38
C VAL A 307 -19.37 14.68 -16.54
N LEU A 308 -18.07 14.81 -16.80
CA LEU A 308 -17.36 14.08 -17.84
C LEU A 308 -16.32 13.13 -17.25
N ILE A 309 -16.45 11.82 -17.51
CA ILE A 309 -15.49 10.80 -17.07
C ILE A 309 -14.37 10.67 -18.10
N LEU A 310 -13.12 10.75 -17.64
CA LEU A 310 -11.94 10.40 -18.43
C LEU A 310 -11.73 8.88 -18.40
N GLY A 311 -12.57 8.16 -19.15
CA GLY A 311 -12.69 6.69 -19.10
C GLY A 311 -11.55 5.92 -19.78
N CYS A 312 -10.45 6.58 -20.12
CA CYS A 312 -9.15 5.99 -20.43
C CYS A 312 -8.10 6.64 -19.55
N THR A 313 -7.21 5.85 -18.99
CA THR A 313 -6.22 6.29 -18.00
C THR A 313 -5.10 7.17 -18.57
N GLU A 314 -5.06 7.35 -19.88
CA GLU A 314 -4.22 8.33 -20.57
C GLU A 314 -4.89 9.72 -20.72
N LEU A 315 -6.22 9.79 -20.68
CA LEU A 315 -6.95 11.06 -20.84
C LEU A 315 -6.68 12.08 -19.72
N PRO A 316 -6.46 11.67 -18.45
CA PRO A 316 -6.04 12.60 -17.39
C PRO A 316 -4.71 13.30 -17.66
N LEU A 317 -3.90 12.82 -18.59
CA LEU A 317 -2.68 13.51 -19.05
C LEU A 317 -3.00 14.70 -19.98
N ILE A 318 -4.19 14.71 -20.58
CA ILE A 318 -4.68 15.76 -21.48
C ILE A 318 -5.59 16.75 -20.71
N PHE A 319 -6.62 16.24 -20.05
CA PHE A 319 -7.52 17.03 -19.21
C PHE A 319 -7.26 16.71 -17.73
N HIS A 320 -7.23 17.75 -16.90
CA HIS A 320 -7.05 17.56 -15.46
C HIS A 320 -8.39 17.54 -14.73
N GLU A 321 -8.47 16.76 -13.65
CA GLU A 321 -9.64 16.71 -12.76
C GLU A 321 -9.93 18.11 -12.20
N GLN A 322 -11.15 18.58 -12.39
CA GLN A 322 -11.63 19.87 -11.89
C GLN A 322 -13.17 19.93 -11.92
N ASP A 323 -13.76 20.86 -11.17
CA ASP A 323 -15.22 20.98 -11.05
C ASP A 323 -15.84 22.04 -11.98
N ASP A 324 -15.02 22.91 -12.58
CA ASP A 324 -15.46 24.09 -13.29
C ASP A 324 -14.82 24.25 -14.69
N PHE A 325 -14.54 23.12 -15.34
CA PHE A 325 -13.99 23.11 -16.70
C PHE A 325 -14.97 23.73 -17.69
N ASP A 326 -14.49 24.71 -18.47
CA ASP A 326 -15.33 25.39 -19.44
C ASP A 326 -15.41 24.60 -20.74
N VAL A 327 -16.61 24.17 -21.09
CA VAL A 327 -16.93 23.55 -22.38
C VAL A 327 -17.99 24.40 -23.05
N ALA A 328 -17.62 25.13 -24.08
CA ALA A 328 -18.52 25.99 -24.86
C ALA A 328 -19.38 26.95 -24.00
N GLY A 329 -18.78 27.53 -22.97
CA GLY A 329 -19.41 28.47 -22.04
C GLY A 329 -20.23 27.82 -20.93
N GLN A 330 -20.22 26.49 -20.81
CA GLN A 330 -20.85 25.76 -19.71
C GLN A 330 -19.76 25.17 -18.78
N LYS A 331 -19.96 25.33 -17.49
CA LYS A 331 -19.07 24.73 -16.47
C LYS A 331 -19.49 23.30 -16.21
N VAL A 332 -18.54 22.37 -16.39
CA VAL A 332 -18.75 20.93 -16.18
C VAL A 332 -17.64 20.36 -15.29
N ALA A 333 -17.93 19.30 -14.58
CA ALA A 333 -16.93 18.58 -13.82
C ALA A 333 -16.17 17.59 -14.72
N ILE A 334 -14.87 17.65 -14.68
CA ILE A 334 -13.99 16.61 -15.22
C ILE A 334 -13.59 15.69 -14.08
N VAL A 335 -13.88 14.40 -14.21
CA VAL A 335 -13.56 13.40 -13.18
C VAL A 335 -12.57 12.37 -13.70
N ASP A 336 -11.55 12.11 -12.88
CA ASP A 336 -10.45 11.21 -13.19
C ASP A 336 -10.59 9.89 -12.43
N PRO A 337 -10.80 8.75 -13.13
CA PRO A 337 -10.90 7.44 -12.51
C PRO A 337 -9.63 7.04 -11.74
N THR A 338 -8.43 7.45 -12.19
CA THR A 338 -7.19 7.11 -11.48
C THR A 338 -7.04 7.89 -10.18
N ALA A 339 -7.40 9.17 -10.16
CA ALA A 339 -7.41 9.99 -8.95
C ALA A 339 -8.43 9.47 -7.93
N THR A 340 -9.62 9.11 -8.40
CA THR A 340 -10.67 8.53 -7.54
C THR A 340 -10.26 7.17 -7.00
N LEU A 341 -9.65 6.30 -7.81
CA LEU A 341 -9.09 5.02 -7.38
C LEU A 341 -7.99 5.21 -6.33
N ALA A 342 -7.08 6.18 -6.53
CA ALA A 342 -6.02 6.49 -5.59
C ALA A 342 -6.59 6.88 -4.21
N ARG A 343 -7.57 7.79 -4.18
CA ARG A 343 -8.26 8.18 -2.93
C ARG A 343 -8.91 6.98 -2.25
N LYS A 344 -9.55 6.08 -3.01
CA LYS A 344 -10.17 4.86 -2.47
C LYS A 344 -9.13 3.87 -1.93
N CYS A 345 -7.99 3.72 -2.59
CA CYS A 345 -6.90 2.88 -2.09
C CYS A 345 -6.37 3.39 -0.74
N VAL A 346 -6.21 4.71 -0.60
CA VAL A 346 -5.78 5.33 0.66
C VAL A 346 -6.84 5.12 1.76
N GLU A 347 -8.12 5.34 1.46
CA GLU A 347 -9.22 5.09 2.40
C GLU A 347 -9.23 3.64 2.93
N VAL A 348 -9.10 2.65 2.03
CA VAL A 348 -9.08 1.23 2.38
C VAL A 348 -7.81 0.89 3.17
N ALA A 349 -6.66 1.45 2.77
CA ALA A 349 -5.39 1.25 3.48
C ALA A 349 -5.47 1.78 4.93
N GLU A 350 -5.89 3.03 5.11
CA GLU A 350 -5.99 3.66 6.43
C GLU A 350 -7.00 2.92 7.34
N ALA A 351 -8.14 2.49 6.79
CA ALA A 351 -9.10 1.69 7.54
C ALA A 351 -8.50 0.36 8.01
N THR A 352 -7.80 -0.36 7.12
CA THR A 352 -7.16 -1.65 7.44
C THR A 352 -5.99 -1.49 8.42
N ILE A 353 -5.18 -0.44 8.25
CA ILE A 353 -4.07 -0.11 9.16
C ILE A 353 -4.60 0.18 10.56
N LYS A 354 -5.69 0.97 10.65
CA LYS A 354 -6.33 1.28 11.94
C LYS A 354 -6.88 0.03 12.62
N GLU A 355 -7.51 -0.86 11.87
CA GLU A 355 -8.04 -2.14 12.38
C GLU A 355 -6.93 -3.05 12.90
N ARG A 356 -5.80 -3.15 12.18
CA ARG A 356 -4.69 -4.05 12.52
C ARG A 356 -3.71 -3.46 13.54
N GLY A 357 -3.73 -2.15 13.76
CA GLY A 357 -2.77 -1.45 14.61
C GLY A 357 -1.33 -1.44 14.07
N VAL A 358 -1.13 -1.71 12.77
CA VAL A 358 0.18 -1.75 12.11
C VAL A 358 0.08 -1.25 10.66
N ARG A 359 1.03 -0.39 10.28
CA ARG A 359 1.14 0.21 8.95
C ARG A 359 2.01 -0.62 7.99
#